data_0ea9b3dc4c3dc3230ffa48a6757f4a53
#
_entry.id   0ea9b3dc4c3dc3230ffa48a6757f4a53
#
_cell.length_a   1.000
_cell.length_b   1.000
_cell.length_c   1.000
_cell.angle_alpha   90.00
_cell.angle_beta   90.00
_cell.angle_gamma   90.00
#
_symmetry.space_group_name_H-M   'P 1'
#
loop_
_entity.id
_entity.type
_entity.pdbx_description
1 polymer ?
#
loop_
_entity_poly.entity_id
_entity_poly.type
_entity_poly.pdbx_seq_one_letter_code
_entity_poly.pdbx_strand_id
1 'polypeptide(L)'
;MSVTSWGKCSIYVQEVGSKKNEWTKLPTPKDGTTQVTPTKGDTMTQVEEGGGIVDRKTKKSTYESSYQLFIKKNQSQPFKTIDGTVEGNYRYAVQPEDAELPGVYMGNTTVGAEEAYTTQDGALITYTHSALIPEGDVVAKTVNSKGEDVYCAYRWRVITATKVAGGKYALTFKKPQDGDTAPAEITETYAET
;
A
#
# COMPACT_ATOMS: atom_id res chain seq x y z
N MET A 1 22.94 0.85 -15.46
CA MET A 1 21.65 0.97 -14.75
C MET A 1 21.53 -0.21 -13.81
N SER A 2 21.50 0.04 -12.50
CA SER A 2 21.21 -1.01 -11.53
C SER A 2 19.69 -1.21 -11.48
N VAL A 3 19.24 -2.47 -11.49
CA VAL A 3 17.84 -2.80 -11.23
C VAL A 3 17.58 -2.51 -9.76
N THR A 4 16.59 -1.67 -9.47
CA THR A 4 16.18 -1.35 -8.10
C THR A 4 15.36 -2.52 -7.56
N SER A 5 15.98 -3.40 -6.79
CA SER A 5 15.28 -4.45 -6.06
C SER A 5 14.72 -3.88 -4.76
N TRP A 6 13.49 -4.26 -4.41
CA TRP A 6 12.91 -3.87 -3.12
C TRP A 6 13.55 -4.60 -1.93
N GLY A 7 14.27 -5.71 -2.17
CA GLY A 7 14.91 -6.49 -1.13
C GLY A 7 13.93 -6.99 -0.05
N LYS A 8 14.36 -7.03 1.19
CA LYS A 8 13.56 -7.45 2.33
C LYS A 8 12.58 -6.35 2.75
N CYS A 9 11.34 -6.40 2.27
CA CYS A 9 10.32 -5.43 2.61
C CYS A 9 9.91 -5.47 4.09
N SER A 10 9.60 -4.29 4.63
CA SER A 10 8.94 -4.12 5.93
C SER A 10 7.50 -3.69 5.72
N ILE A 11 6.55 -4.45 6.27
CA ILE A 11 5.12 -4.18 6.14
C ILE A 11 4.58 -3.69 7.47
N TYR A 12 3.83 -2.60 7.42
CA TYR A 12 3.19 -1.97 8.57
C TYR A 12 1.69 -1.86 8.31
N VAL A 13 0.90 -2.16 9.33
CA VAL A 13 -0.56 -2.08 9.29
C VAL A 13 -1.09 -1.34 10.49
N GLN A 14 -2.19 -0.62 10.28
CA GLN A 14 -2.91 0.07 11.34
C GLN A 14 -4.39 0.02 11.02
N GLU A 15 -5.22 -0.23 12.02
CA GLU A 15 -6.68 -0.17 11.88
C GLU A 15 -7.14 1.24 11.56
N VAL A 16 -8.05 1.38 10.59
CA VAL A 16 -8.66 2.66 10.23
C VAL A 16 -9.51 3.17 11.39
N GLY A 17 -9.36 4.45 11.73
CA GLY A 17 -10.00 5.05 12.92
C GLY A 17 -9.09 5.07 14.14
N SER A 18 -7.89 4.51 14.07
CA SER A 18 -6.88 4.69 15.12
C SER A 18 -6.53 6.18 15.29
N LYS A 19 -6.52 6.63 16.55
CA LYS A 19 -6.29 8.04 16.93
C LYS A 19 -4.82 8.40 17.09
N LYS A 20 -3.92 7.41 17.00
CA LYS A 20 -2.48 7.60 17.24
C LYS A 20 -1.67 7.06 16.08
N ASN A 21 -0.51 7.63 15.86
CA ASN A 21 0.48 7.12 14.90
C ASN A 21 1.21 5.90 15.48
N GLU A 22 0.48 4.80 15.64
CA GLU A 22 0.98 3.55 16.22
C GLU A 22 0.69 2.39 15.28
N TRP A 23 1.68 2.00 14.52
CA TRP A 23 1.58 0.94 13.51
C TRP A 23 2.12 -0.38 14.04
N THR A 24 1.51 -1.47 13.61
CA THR A 24 2.00 -2.82 13.87
C THR A 24 2.89 -3.26 12.70
N LYS A 25 4.15 -3.58 12.99
CA LYS A 25 5.02 -4.23 12.00
C LYS A 25 4.66 -5.69 11.89
N LEU A 26 4.41 -6.17 10.67
CA LEU A 26 4.15 -7.57 10.41
C LEU A 26 5.45 -8.40 10.42
N PRO A 27 5.34 -9.72 10.64
CA PRO A 27 6.45 -10.64 10.40
C PRO A 27 6.99 -10.49 8.97
N THR A 28 8.26 -10.83 8.77
CA THR A 28 8.85 -10.82 7.43
C THR A 28 8.10 -11.79 6.52
N PRO A 29 7.61 -11.33 5.35
CA PRO A 29 6.95 -12.20 4.38
C PRO A 29 7.88 -13.29 3.84
N LYS A 30 7.28 -14.32 3.25
CA LYS A 30 8.01 -15.31 2.45
C LYS A 30 8.67 -14.59 1.27
N ASP A 31 9.90 -14.98 0.96
CA ASP A 31 10.66 -14.37 -0.14
C ASP A 31 9.93 -14.44 -1.48
N GLY A 32 9.99 -13.34 -2.22
CA GLY A 32 9.38 -13.20 -3.55
C GLY A 32 7.84 -13.13 -3.56
N THR A 33 7.17 -13.03 -2.41
CA THR A 33 5.70 -13.03 -2.35
C THR A 33 5.07 -11.66 -2.16
N THR A 34 5.85 -10.66 -1.75
CA THR A 34 5.32 -9.30 -1.59
C THR A 34 5.21 -8.61 -2.94
N GLN A 35 3.99 -8.27 -3.32
CA GLN A 35 3.72 -7.60 -4.59
C GLN A 35 2.66 -6.52 -4.43
N VAL A 36 2.72 -5.50 -5.27
CA VAL A 36 1.70 -4.46 -5.41
C VAL A 36 1.28 -4.43 -6.87
N THR A 37 0.01 -4.69 -7.11
CA THR A 37 -0.54 -4.80 -8.46
C THR A 37 -1.54 -3.68 -8.73
N PRO A 38 -1.18 -2.68 -9.55
CA PRO A 38 -2.13 -1.73 -10.07
C PRO A 38 -2.93 -2.37 -11.22
N THR A 39 -4.25 -2.30 -11.15
CA THR A 39 -5.13 -2.74 -12.24
C THR A 39 -5.78 -1.52 -12.87
N LYS A 40 -5.53 -1.33 -14.16
CA LYS A 40 -6.15 -0.23 -14.91
C LYS A 40 -7.66 -0.37 -14.92
N GLY A 41 -8.37 0.71 -14.65
CA GLY A 41 -9.83 0.71 -14.72
C GLY A 41 -10.36 0.49 -16.14
N ASP A 42 -11.53 -0.12 -16.25
CA ASP A 42 -12.21 -0.39 -17.51
C ASP A 42 -12.49 0.89 -18.29
N THR A 43 -12.41 0.78 -19.61
CA THR A 43 -12.80 1.87 -20.51
C THR A 43 -14.24 1.67 -20.93
N MET A 44 -15.11 2.62 -20.58
CA MET A 44 -16.49 2.70 -21.05
C MET A 44 -16.52 3.52 -22.34
N THR A 45 -17.14 2.98 -23.38
CA THR A 45 -17.30 3.65 -24.67
C THR A 45 -18.77 3.79 -24.96
N GLN A 46 -19.25 4.99 -25.28
CA GLN A 46 -20.58 5.24 -25.77
C GLN A 46 -20.54 5.33 -27.29
N VAL A 47 -21.40 4.57 -27.94
CA VAL A 47 -21.44 4.44 -29.40
C VAL A 47 -22.83 4.86 -29.86
N GLU A 48 -22.91 5.72 -30.89
CA GLU A 48 -24.16 6.08 -31.55
C GLU A 48 -24.61 5.05 -32.59
N GLU A 49 -25.85 5.14 -33.02
CA GLU A 49 -26.40 4.32 -34.12
C GLU A 49 -25.58 4.57 -35.40
N GLY A 50 -25.01 3.48 -35.95
CA GLY A 50 -24.04 3.54 -37.06
C GLY A 50 -22.57 3.35 -36.67
N GLY A 51 -22.27 3.17 -35.37
CA GLY A 51 -20.94 2.74 -34.87
C GLY A 51 -19.97 3.87 -34.57
N GLY A 52 -20.40 5.14 -34.63
CA GLY A 52 -19.57 6.28 -34.22
C GLY A 52 -19.35 6.31 -32.71
N ILE A 53 -18.10 6.49 -32.25
CA ILE A 53 -17.79 6.66 -30.81
C ILE A 53 -18.08 8.11 -30.44
N VAL A 54 -19.07 8.30 -29.55
CA VAL A 54 -19.47 9.63 -29.06
C VAL A 54 -18.66 10.04 -27.84
N ASP A 55 -18.40 9.10 -26.91
CA ASP A 55 -17.64 9.36 -25.70
C ASP A 55 -16.85 8.13 -25.24
N ARG A 56 -15.74 8.39 -24.58
CA ARG A 56 -14.89 7.35 -23.97
C ARG A 56 -14.38 7.79 -22.61
N LYS A 57 -14.77 7.07 -21.55
CA LYS A 57 -14.35 7.34 -20.20
C LYS A 57 -13.68 6.11 -19.58
N THR A 58 -12.50 6.30 -19.04
CA THR A 58 -11.79 5.24 -18.30
C THR A 58 -12.07 5.38 -16.81
N LYS A 59 -12.48 4.31 -16.15
CA LYS A 59 -12.61 4.25 -14.69
C LYS A 59 -11.24 4.40 -14.04
N LYS A 60 -11.23 4.81 -12.78
CA LYS A 60 -9.99 4.87 -12.00
C LYS A 60 -9.39 3.47 -11.82
N SER A 61 -8.08 3.40 -11.74
CA SER A 61 -7.34 2.16 -11.46
C SER A 61 -7.58 1.70 -10.03
N THR A 62 -7.56 0.40 -9.82
CA THR A 62 -7.59 -0.23 -8.49
C THR A 62 -6.20 -0.71 -8.11
N TYR A 63 -5.96 -0.84 -6.81
CA TYR A 63 -4.66 -1.23 -6.26
C TYR A 63 -4.84 -2.35 -5.26
N GLU A 64 -4.04 -3.39 -5.44
CA GLU A 64 -3.98 -4.52 -4.53
C GLU A 64 -2.53 -4.77 -4.12
N SER A 65 -2.35 -5.18 -2.87
CA SER A 65 -1.07 -5.65 -2.37
C SER A 65 -1.24 -6.98 -1.70
N SER A 66 -0.44 -7.96 -2.09
CA SER A 66 -0.46 -9.29 -1.49
C SER A 66 0.91 -9.71 -0.99
N TYR A 67 0.92 -10.55 0.05
CA TYR A 67 2.12 -11.16 0.63
C TYR A 67 1.75 -12.43 1.38
N GLN A 68 2.72 -13.32 1.55
CA GLN A 68 2.54 -14.57 2.29
C GLN A 68 3.32 -14.56 3.61
N LEU A 69 2.68 -15.02 4.67
CA LEU A 69 3.31 -15.22 5.97
C LEU A 69 3.30 -16.71 6.34
N PHE A 70 4.38 -17.16 6.98
CA PHE A 70 4.43 -18.48 7.57
C PHE A 70 3.58 -18.53 8.84
N ILE A 71 2.72 -19.55 8.96
CA ILE A 71 2.03 -19.85 10.20
C ILE A 71 3.00 -20.61 11.12
N LYS A 72 3.43 -19.97 12.19
CA LYS A 72 4.38 -20.52 13.13
C LYS A 72 3.67 -21.03 14.38
N LYS A 73 4.16 -22.14 14.92
CA LYS A 73 3.71 -22.68 16.21
C LYS A 73 3.89 -21.61 17.31
N ASN A 74 2.87 -21.41 18.14
CA ASN A 74 2.87 -20.46 19.25
C ASN A 74 2.99 -18.97 18.85
N GLN A 75 2.72 -18.63 17.62
CA GLN A 75 2.62 -17.23 17.17
C GLN A 75 1.18 -16.93 16.76
N SER A 76 0.60 -15.91 17.38
CA SER A 76 -0.71 -15.40 16.95
C SER A 76 -0.60 -14.76 15.56
N GLN A 77 -1.64 -14.93 14.76
CA GLN A 77 -1.72 -14.25 13.48
C GLN A 77 -1.93 -12.75 13.68
N PRO A 78 -1.42 -11.91 12.77
CA PRO A 78 -1.51 -10.46 12.90
C PRO A 78 -2.94 -9.93 12.77
N PHE A 79 -3.81 -10.67 12.10
CA PHE A 79 -5.21 -10.32 11.90
C PHE A 79 -6.12 -11.43 12.42
N LYS A 80 -7.26 -11.02 12.95
CA LYS A 80 -8.35 -11.92 13.28
C LYS A 80 -9.17 -12.19 12.01
N THR A 81 -9.13 -13.42 11.54
CA THR A 81 -9.83 -13.84 10.33
C THR A 81 -11.12 -14.57 10.68
N ILE A 82 -12.18 -14.30 9.93
CA ILE A 82 -13.44 -15.02 9.96
C ILE A 82 -13.80 -15.36 8.51
N ASP A 83 -13.81 -16.65 8.18
CA ASP A 83 -14.20 -17.15 6.86
C ASP A 83 -13.46 -16.46 5.69
N GLY A 84 -12.12 -16.41 5.79
CA GLY A 84 -11.27 -15.82 4.74
C GLY A 84 -11.27 -14.30 4.68
N THR A 85 -12.03 -13.64 5.56
CA THR A 85 -12.09 -12.18 5.63
C THR A 85 -11.57 -11.67 6.97
N VAL A 86 -10.83 -10.57 6.94
CA VAL A 86 -10.40 -9.85 8.14
C VAL A 86 -11.44 -8.81 8.50
N GLU A 87 -11.84 -8.78 9.77
CA GLU A 87 -12.80 -7.79 10.27
C GLU A 87 -12.17 -6.40 10.30
N GLY A 88 -12.91 -5.40 9.80
CA GLY A 88 -12.48 -4.00 9.76
C GLY A 88 -11.62 -3.64 8.55
N ASN A 89 -11.28 -2.37 8.49
CA ASN A 89 -10.44 -1.81 7.44
C ASN A 89 -9.08 -1.41 8.00
N TYR A 90 -8.05 -1.53 7.18
CA TYR A 90 -6.69 -1.27 7.60
C TYR A 90 -5.97 -0.27 6.68
N ARG A 91 -5.19 0.59 7.30
CA ARG A 91 -4.14 1.33 6.61
C ARG A 91 -2.96 0.39 6.39
N TYR A 92 -2.39 0.44 5.22
CA TYR A 92 -1.29 -0.43 4.81
C TYR A 92 -0.12 0.39 4.32
N ALA A 93 1.07 0.05 4.77
CA ALA A 93 2.30 0.66 4.30
C ALA A 93 3.37 -0.43 4.12
N VAL A 94 4.02 -0.46 2.97
CA VAL A 94 5.16 -1.33 2.69
C VAL A 94 6.37 -0.48 2.34
N GLN A 95 7.47 -0.75 3.04
CA GLN A 95 8.75 -0.09 2.82
C GLN A 95 9.75 -1.08 2.25
N PRO A 96 10.47 -0.71 1.17
CA PRO A 96 11.63 -1.46 0.68
C PRO A 96 12.73 -1.57 1.74
N GLU A 97 13.69 -2.45 1.51
CA GLU A 97 14.89 -2.59 2.36
C GLU A 97 15.72 -1.32 2.37
N ASP A 98 15.88 -0.71 1.20
CA ASP A 98 16.49 0.61 1.06
C ASP A 98 15.48 1.69 1.47
N ALA A 99 15.79 2.41 2.54
CA ALA A 99 14.93 3.43 3.11
C ALA A 99 14.81 4.70 2.22
N GLU A 100 15.67 4.87 1.24
CA GLU A 100 15.62 6.00 0.28
C GLU A 100 14.66 5.72 -0.88
N LEU A 101 14.34 4.44 -1.12
CA LEU A 101 13.39 4.07 -2.14
C LEU A 101 11.94 4.32 -1.70
N PRO A 102 11.09 4.80 -2.61
CA PRO A 102 9.67 4.97 -2.29
C PRO A 102 9.00 3.62 -2.10
N GLY A 103 8.30 3.48 -0.98
CA GLY A 103 7.38 2.39 -0.70
C GLY A 103 5.96 2.72 -1.15
N VAL A 104 5.00 1.89 -0.77
CA VAL A 104 3.59 2.06 -1.11
C VAL A 104 2.77 2.25 0.16
N TYR A 105 1.85 3.21 0.10
CA TYR A 105 0.88 3.48 1.14
C TYR A 105 -0.54 3.36 0.58
N MET A 106 -1.42 2.73 1.35
CA MET A 106 -2.86 2.65 1.09
C MET A 106 -3.61 3.06 2.36
N GLY A 107 -4.39 4.13 2.29
CA GLY A 107 -5.04 4.75 3.47
C GLY A 107 -6.24 3.97 3.98
N ASN A 108 -6.90 3.19 3.13
CA ASN A 108 -8.07 2.39 3.50
C ASN A 108 -8.14 1.14 2.62
N THR A 109 -7.97 -0.02 3.24
CA THR A 109 -8.00 -1.31 2.53
C THR A 109 -8.88 -2.31 3.26
N THR A 110 -9.56 -3.15 2.50
CA THR A 110 -10.10 -4.41 3.00
C THR A 110 -9.03 -5.48 2.91
N VAL A 111 -9.06 -6.45 3.81
CA VAL A 111 -8.05 -7.51 3.88
C VAL A 111 -8.71 -8.87 3.70
N GLY A 112 -8.31 -9.58 2.65
CA GLY A 112 -8.60 -10.99 2.46
C GLY A 112 -7.49 -11.85 3.04
N ALA A 113 -7.82 -13.06 3.48
CA ALA A 113 -6.88 -14.02 4.03
C ALA A 113 -7.17 -15.42 3.49
N GLU A 114 -6.19 -16.02 2.84
CA GLU A 114 -6.30 -17.38 2.27
C GLU A 114 -5.20 -18.27 2.87
N GLU A 115 -5.62 -19.37 3.47
CA GLU A 115 -4.70 -20.35 4.05
C GLU A 115 -4.33 -21.43 3.03
N ALA A 116 -3.06 -21.78 2.96
CA ALA A 116 -2.53 -22.85 2.13
C ALA A 116 -1.57 -23.74 2.93
N TYR A 117 -1.64 -25.03 2.68
CA TYR A 117 -0.82 -26.03 3.34
C TYR A 117 -0.07 -26.84 2.27
N THR A 118 1.25 -26.81 2.35
CA THR A 118 2.10 -27.61 1.44
C THR A 118 3.09 -28.41 2.24
N THR A 119 3.53 -29.57 1.71
CA THR A 119 4.54 -30.39 2.35
C THR A 119 5.93 -29.75 2.34
N GLN A 120 6.16 -28.85 1.38
CA GLN A 120 7.44 -28.16 1.20
C GLN A 120 7.54 -26.91 2.09
N ASP A 121 6.50 -26.07 2.09
CA ASP A 121 6.51 -24.78 2.77
C ASP A 121 5.80 -24.80 4.14
N GLY A 122 5.07 -25.90 4.44
CA GLY A 122 4.23 -25.99 5.63
C GLY A 122 2.95 -25.18 5.50
N ALA A 123 2.54 -24.54 6.58
CA ALA A 123 1.34 -23.71 6.61
C ALA A 123 1.69 -22.25 6.28
N LEU A 124 1.00 -21.72 5.27
CA LEU A 124 1.12 -20.35 4.80
C LEU A 124 -0.23 -19.66 4.85
N ILE A 125 -0.22 -18.35 5.04
CA ILE A 125 -1.39 -17.52 4.87
C ILE A 125 -1.06 -16.37 3.92
N THR A 126 -1.87 -16.21 2.90
CA THR A 126 -1.79 -15.11 1.93
C THR A 126 -2.76 -14.02 2.37
N TYR A 127 -2.23 -12.83 2.64
CA TYR A 127 -3.03 -11.64 2.88
C TYR A 127 -3.06 -10.78 1.63
N THR A 128 -4.26 -10.33 1.27
CA THR A 128 -4.48 -9.42 0.14
C THR A 128 -5.18 -8.16 0.63
N HIS A 129 -4.50 -7.03 0.51
CA HIS A 129 -5.04 -5.70 0.79
C HIS A 129 -5.58 -5.09 -0.48
N SER A 130 -6.88 -4.85 -0.54
CA SER A 130 -7.55 -4.20 -1.68
C SER A 130 -7.95 -2.78 -1.29
N ALA A 131 -7.42 -1.78 -1.99
CA ALA A 131 -7.75 -0.39 -1.72
C ALA A 131 -9.22 -0.10 -2.08
N LEU A 132 -10.01 0.38 -1.11
CA LEU A 132 -11.43 0.68 -1.29
C LEU A 132 -11.67 1.87 -2.21
N ILE A 133 -10.82 2.88 -2.09
CA ILE A 133 -10.87 4.08 -2.91
C ILE A 133 -9.46 4.32 -3.40
N PRO A 134 -9.27 4.70 -4.67
CA PRO A 134 -7.99 5.16 -5.16
C PRO A 134 -7.68 6.56 -4.59
N GLU A 135 -7.77 6.75 -3.29
CA GLU A 135 -7.41 7.99 -2.60
C GLU A 135 -5.94 8.35 -2.83
N GLY A 136 -5.13 7.35 -3.16
CA GLY A 136 -3.77 7.57 -3.57
C GLY A 136 -3.63 8.22 -4.95
N ASP A 137 -4.71 8.41 -5.68
CA ASP A 137 -4.71 9.13 -6.95
C ASP A 137 -4.85 10.64 -6.79
N VAL A 138 -4.86 11.15 -5.58
CA VAL A 138 -4.64 12.57 -5.38
C VAL A 138 -3.20 12.84 -5.80
N VAL A 139 -3.09 13.24 -7.04
CA VAL A 139 -1.84 13.71 -7.63
C VAL A 139 -1.54 15.04 -6.96
N ALA A 140 -0.50 15.09 -6.14
CA ALA A 140 -0.04 16.37 -5.63
C ALA A 140 0.55 17.14 -6.81
N LYS A 141 -0.05 18.27 -7.07
CA LYS A 141 0.54 19.28 -7.92
C LYS A 141 1.65 19.97 -7.12
N THR A 142 2.87 19.87 -7.57
CA THR A 142 4.00 20.66 -7.06
C THR A 142 4.61 21.42 -8.23
N VAL A 143 5.42 22.42 -7.94
CA VAL A 143 6.13 23.19 -8.95
C VAL A 143 7.59 22.83 -8.84
N ASN A 144 8.22 22.41 -9.93
CA ASN A 144 9.66 22.14 -9.96
C ASN A 144 10.47 23.44 -9.92
N SER A 145 11.80 23.33 -9.86
CA SER A 145 12.72 24.48 -9.86
C SER A 145 12.63 25.39 -11.09
N LYS A 146 12.02 24.88 -12.18
CA LYS A 146 11.77 25.63 -13.42
C LYS A 146 10.40 26.30 -13.48
N GLY A 147 9.57 26.17 -12.41
CA GLY A 147 8.22 26.71 -12.38
C GLY A 147 7.18 25.87 -13.12
N GLU A 148 7.50 24.64 -13.52
CA GLU A 148 6.58 23.74 -14.20
C GLU A 148 5.80 22.90 -13.21
N ASP A 149 4.54 22.59 -13.55
CA ASP A 149 3.71 21.70 -12.74
C ASP A 149 4.20 20.26 -12.81
N VAL A 150 4.58 19.71 -11.67
CA VAL A 150 4.96 18.30 -11.51
C VAL A 150 3.89 17.58 -10.69
N TYR A 151 3.50 16.40 -11.15
CA TYR A 151 2.49 15.58 -10.53
C TYR A 151 3.13 14.32 -9.94
N CYS A 152 2.89 14.05 -8.67
CA CYS A 152 3.33 12.82 -8.02
C CYS A 152 2.16 12.06 -7.39
N ALA A 153 2.15 10.75 -7.54
CA ALA A 153 1.16 9.91 -6.90
C ALA A 153 1.45 9.81 -5.39
N TYR A 154 0.47 10.15 -4.54
CA TYR A 154 0.65 10.11 -3.08
C TYR A 154 0.88 8.70 -2.52
N ARG A 155 0.48 7.65 -3.23
CA ARG A 155 0.69 6.28 -2.80
C ARG A 155 2.17 5.89 -2.72
N TRP A 156 3.01 6.44 -3.62
CA TRP A 156 4.46 6.25 -3.59
C TRP A 156 5.05 7.24 -2.61
N ARG A 157 5.52 6.73 -1.48
CA ARG A 157 6.01 7.54 -0.38
C ARG A 157 7.32 6.99 0.14
N VAL A 158 8.24 7.86 0.50
CA VAL A 158 9.39 7.48 1.33
C VAL A 158 8.89 7.36 2.76
N ILE A 159 9.01 6.15 3.32
CA ILE A 159 8.47 5.79 4.63
C ILE A 159 9.62 5.69 5.62
N THR A 160 9.54 6.42 6.73
CA THR A 160 10.49 6.29 7.84
C THR A 160 9.73 5.74 9.06
N ALA A 161 10.22 4.63 9.62
CA ALA A 161 9.60 3.97 10.77
C ALA A 161 10.46 4.15 12.01
N THR A 162 9.90 4.72 13.08
CA THR A 162 10.55 4.89 14.38
C THR A 162 9.84 4.03 15.41
N LYS A 163 10.60 3.21 16.13
CA LYS A 163 10.05 2.33 17.16
C LYS A 163 9.56 3.17 18.35
N VAL A 164 8.33 2.92 18.78
CA VAL A 164 7.69 3.55 19.94
C VAL A 164 7.38 2.50 21.01
N ALA A 165 6.78 2.93 22.13
CA ALA A 165 6.42 2.03 23.23
C ALA A 165 5.48 0.90 22.77
N GLY A 166 5.48 -0.23 23.48
CA GLY A 166 4.60 -1.37 23.20
C GLY A 166 4.93 -2.17 21.94
N GLY A 167 6.14 -2.01 21.37
CA GLY A 167 6.54 -2.73 20.16
C GLY A 167 5.88 -2.22 18.88
N LYS A 168 5.24 -1.07 18.94
CA LYS A 168 4.65 -0.36 17.81
C LYS A 168 5.67 0.53 17.09
N TYR A 169 5.28 1.09 15.96
CA TYR A 169 6.09 1.99 15.14
C TYR A 169 5.31 3.25 14.80
N ALA A 170 5.94 4.39 14.91
CA ALA A 170 5.44 5.63 14.33
C ALA A 170 6.00 5.77 12.92
N LEU A 171 5.13 6.03 11.94
CA LEU A 171 5.51 6.23 10.56
C LEU A 171 5.46 7.71 10.18
N THR A 172 6.47 8.16 9.49
CA THR A 172 6.49 9.45 8.80
C THR A 172 6.61 9.22 7.31
N PHE A 173 5.96 10.06 6.52
CA PHE A 173 5.85 9.91 5.09
C PHE A 173 6.41 11.15 4.40
N LYS A 174 7.18 10.94 3.33
CA LYS A 174 7.66 12.03 2.47
C LYS A 174 7.30 11.72 1.03
N LYS A 175 7.11 12.75 0.24
CA LYS A 175 6.98 12.58 -1.21
C LYS A 175 8.28 12.02 -1.77
N PRO A 176 8.22 11.11 -2.75
CA PRO A 176 9.41 10.75 -3.52
C PRO A 176 10.02 12.01 -4.13
N GLN A 177 11.33 12.04 -4.19
CA GLN A 177 12.03 13.11 -4.89
C GLN A 177 11.77 12.96 -6.40
N ASP A 178 11.23 14.00 -7.00
CA ASP A 178 11.04 14.09 -8.43
C ASP A 178 11.94 15.22 -8.97
N GLY A 179 12.98 14.84 -9.69
CA GLY A 179 13.97 15.76 -10.20
C GLY A 179 14.68 16.57 -9.10
N ASP A 180 14.70 17.89 -9.24
CA ASP A 180 15.38 18.81 -8.34
C ASP A 180 14.54 19.25 -7.11
N THR A 181 13.36 18.68 -6.93
CA THR A 181 12.45 19.09 -5.87
C THR A 181 12.75 18.33 -4.58
N ALA A 182 13.01 19.02 -3.49
CA ALA A 182 13.22 18.41 -2.19
C ALA A 182 11.99 17.61 -1.72
N PRO A 183 12.18 16.46 -1.07
CA PRO A 183 11.07 15.65 -0.55
C PRO A 183 10.23 16.46 0.45
N ALA A 184 8.95 16.66 0.17
CA ALA A 184 8.04 17.29 1.09
C ALA A 184 7.41 16.26 2.03
N GLU A 185 7.27 16.61 3.31
CA GLU A 185 6.58 15.78 4.28
C GLU A 185 5.09 15.69 3.94
N ILE A 186 4.53 14.50 4.07
CA ILE A 186 3.10 14.24 3.91
C ILE A 186 2.55 13.96 5.31
N THR A 187 1.65 14.82 5.78
CA THR A 187 0.97 14.63 7.06
C THR A 187 -0.24 13.74 6.88
N GLU A 188 -0.27 12.61 7.59
CA GLU A 188 -1.46 11.77 7.70
C GLU A 188 -2.32 12.23 8.86
N THR A 189 -3.62 12.35 8.61
CA THR A 189 -4.59 12.70 9.66
C THR A 189 -5.00 11.45 10.42
N TYR A 190 -4.74 11.45 11.71
CA TYR A 190 -5.28 10.47 12.65
C TYR A 190 -6.52 11.09 13.31
N ALA A 191 -7.56 10.26 13.57
CA ALA A 191 -8.79 10.78 14.17
C ALA A 191 -8.47 11.50 15.49
N GLU A 192 -8.83 12.78 15.58
CA GLU A 192 -8.71 13.54 16.83
C GLU A 192 -9.66 12.97 17.89
N THR A 193 -9.29 13.17 19.15
CA THR A 193 -10.00 12.66 20.34
C THR A 193 -11.27 13.42 20.59
#